data_fb348e6aa136de8453e7ec774270be37
#
_entry.id   fb348e6aa136de8453e7ec774270be37
#
_cell.length_a   1.000
_cell.length_b   1.000
_cell.length_c   1.000
_cell.angle_alpha   90.00
_cell.angle_beta   90.00
_cell.angle_gamma   90.00
#
_symmetry.space_group_name_H-M   'P 1'
#
loop_
_entity.id
_entity.type
_entity.pdbx_description
1 polymer ?
#
loop_
_entity_poly.entity_id
_entity_poly.type
_entity_poly.pdbx_seq_one_letter_code
_entity_poly.pdbx_strand_id
1 'polypeptide(L)'
;MPSRHPPLLSLRAFEAAARHLSFTAAADELFLTQGAVSRHVRGLEDFLGQKLFDRFTRRVELTATGLEYYRAIQAALGDIEKATQQAMQPEQKASITINVMPTLGATWLMPKLASFSETYPHIDVRMISSISPVNFQANEVDVAIRCGRLPGSPRQPGRPRIDADMVTNWKGINAEYLLPDILVPVVSRKLLSQGAAIDSARDLLKYRLIHNTSRQYAWPDWLAAQGVRLTSRTESINYGHFFMALRAAINCKGVALLPAILIEHAFEAMDLVRPLPVAIESDGAYYLLTREDAHTNRSVHTFCNWLLSEARNEGGPESVEGEAQP
;
A
#
# COMPACT_ATOMS: atom_id res chain seq x y z
N MET A 1 19.53 6.50 -39.40
CA MET A 1 20.30 6.25 -38.16
C MET A 1 19.98 4.84 -37.71
N PRO A 2 20.94 3.99 -37.32
CA PRO A 2 20.63 2.68 -36.77
C PRO A 2 19.71 2.84 -35.55
N SER A 3 18.75 1.92 -35.43
CA SER A 3 17.81 1.91 -34.28
C SER A 3 18.59 1.89 -32.97
N ARG A 4 18.28 2.80 -32.04
CA ARG A 4 18.86 2.84 -30.69
C ARG A 4 18.31 1.72 -29.79
N HIS A 5 17.35 0.93 -30.30
CA HIS A 5 16.68 -0.11 -29.53
C HIS A 5 17.12 -1.49 -30.00
N PRO A 6 17.36 -2.42 -29.08
CA PRO A 6 17.61 -3.82 -29.42
C PRO A 6 16.38 -4.44 -30.14
N PRO A 7 16.57 -5.48 -30.97
CA PRO A 7 15.46 -6.20 -31.56
C PRO A 7 14.54 -6.81 -30.51
N LEU A 8 13.22 -6.65 -30.66
CA LEU A 8 12.22 -7.14 -29.70
C LEU A 8 12.37 -8.64 -29.40
N LEU A 9 12.66 -9.44 -30.40
CA LEU A 9 12.86 -10.88 -30.22
C LEU A 9 14.08 -11.19 -29.33
N SER A 10 15.13 -10.38 -29.40
CA SER A 10 16.30 -10.52 -28.53
C SER A 10 15.96 -10.16 -27.08
N LEU A 11 15.12 -9.15 -26.85
CA LEU A 11 14.61 -8.81 -25.52
C LEU A 11 13.72 -9.92 -24.95
N ARG A 12 12.81 -10.49 -25.74
CA ARG A 12 11.98 -11.63 -25.35
C ARG A 12 12.81 -12.88 -25.04
N ALA A 13 13.81 -13.19 -25.87
CA ALA A 13 14.70 -14.32 -25.68
C ALA A 13 15.52 -14.16 -24.38
N PHE A 14 15.99 -12.95 -24.10
CA PHE A 14 16.69 -12.64 -22.86
C PHE A 14 15.77 -12.75 -21.63
N GLU A 15 14.57 -12.17 -21.68
CA GLU A 15 13.59 -12.20 -20.59
C GLU A 15 13.22 -13.65 -20.23
N ALA A 16 12.85 -14.47 -21.21
CA ALA A 16 12.50 -15.87 -21.00
C ALA A 16 13.69 -16.68 -20.45
N ALA A 17 14.90 -16.48 -20.97
CA ALA A 17 16.11 -17.15 -20.49
C ALA A 17 16.46 -16.73 -19.04
N ALA A 18 16.22 -15.47 -18.68
CA ALA A 18 16.45 -14.94 -17.34
C ALA A 18 15.44 -15.47 -16.32
N ARG A 19 14.17 -15.53 -16.69
CA ARG A 19 13.09 -16.04 -15.84
C ARG A 19 13.22 -17.54 -15.56
N HIS A 20 13.60 -18.33 -16.56
CA HIS A 20 13.80 -19.78 -16.41
C HIS A 20 15.19 -20.15 -15.92
N LEU A 21 16.17 -19.24 -15.95
CA LEU A 21 17.60 -19.55 -15.79
C LEU A 21 18.04 -20.70 -16.68
N SER A 22 17.44 -20.86 -17.86
CA SER A 22 17.61 -21.97 -18.80
C SER A 22 17.31 -21.53 -20.24
N PHE A 23 18.31 -21.71 -21.11
CA PHE A 23 18.15 -21.44 -22.55
C PHE A 23 17.25 -22.46 -23.23
N THR A 24 17.19 -23.69 -22.73
CA THR A 24 16.34 -24.75 -23.27
C THR A 24 14.87 -24.47 -22.93
N ALA A 25 14.54 -24.18 -21.66
CA ALA A 25 13.18 -23.85 -21.26
C ALA A 25 12.67 -22.57 -21.96
N ALA A 26 13.54 -21.58 -22.13
CA ALA A 26 13.20 -20.36 -22.90
C ALA A 26 12.93 -20.68 -24.40
N ALA A 27 13.67 -21.61 -24.96
CA ALA A 27 13.46 -22.05 -26.35
C ALA A 27 12.12 -22.77 -26.51
N ASP A 28 11.77 -23.67 -25.61
CA ASP A 28 10.49 -24.36 -25.60
C ASP A 28 9.32 -23.37 -25.49
N GLU A 29 9.39 -22.38 -24.59
CA GLU A 29 8.36 -21.37 -24.43
C GLU A 29 8.19 -20.47 -25.66
N LEU A 30 9.30 -20.07 -26.27
CA LEU A 30 9.29 -19.17 -27.43
C LEU A 30 9.10 -19.89 -28.79
N PHE A 31 8.96 -21.20 -28.79
CA PHE A 31 8.89 -22.03 -29.97
C PHE A 31 10.12 -21.85 -30.90
N LEU A 32 11.29 -21.72 -30.26
CA LEU A 32 12.59 -21.57 -30.95
C LEU A 32 13.52 -22.73 -30.62
N THR A 33 14.64 -22.82 -31.35
CA THR A 33 15.73 -23.72 -30.95
C THR A 33 16.61 -23.07 -29.85
N GLN A 34 17.20 -23.86 -28.97
CA GLN A 34 18.12 -23.38 -27.94
C GLN A 34 19.29 -22.57 -28.55
N GLY A 35 19.78 -22.97 -29.73
CA GLY A 35 20.80 -22.23 -30.47
C GLY A 35 20.33 -20.87 -30.95
N ALA A 36 19.04 -20.72 -31.32
CA ALA A 36 18.45 -19.45 -31.74
C ALA A 36 18.33 -18.50 -30.52
N VAL A 37 17.79 -18.98 -29.41
CA VAL A 37 17.73 -18.19 -28.14
C VAL A 37 19.14 -17.72 -27.73
N SER A 38 20.12 -18.65 -27.74
CA SER A 38 21.52 -18.30 -27.40
C SER A 38 22.11 -17.23 -28.33
N ARG A 39 21.76 -17.26 -29.63
CA ARG A 39 22.20 -16.27 -30.63
C ARG A 39 21.55 -14.91 -30.37
N HIS A 40 20.25 -14.86 -30.08
CA HIS A 40 19.54 -13.64 -29.75
C HIS A 40 20.08 -12.97 -28.49
N VAL A 41 20.35 -13.75 -27.43
CA VAL A 41 20.94 -13.25 -26.19
C VAL A 41 22.37 -12.75 -26.43
N ARG A 42 23.20 -13.47 -27.20
CA ARG A 42 24.56 -12.97 -27.55
C ARG A 42 24.50 -11.67 -28.33
N GLY A 43 23.63 -11.58 -29.35
CA GLY A 43 23.45 -10.34 -30.10
C GLY A 43 23.00 -9.16 -29.22
N LEU A 44 22.21 -9.43 -28.17
CA LEU A 44 21.84 -8.41 -27.18
C LEU A 44 23.03 -8.02 -26.31
N GLU A 45 23.82 -8.99 -25.80
CA GLU A 45 25.04 -8.74 -25.04
C GLU A 45 26.05 -7.91 -25.87
N ASP A 46 26.20 -8.24 -27.16
CA ASP A 46 27.08 -7.51 -28.09
C ASP A 46 26.58 -6.08 -28.34
N PHE A 47 25.27 -5.90 -28.49
CA PHE A 47 24.64 -4.58 -28.65
C PHE A 47 24.85 -3.69 -27.42
N LEU A 48 24.76 -4.26 -26.22
CA LEU A 48 24.95 -3.54 -24.94
C LEU A 48 26.41 -3.38 -24.56
N GLY A 49 27.31 -4.16 -25.16
CA GLY A 49 28.73 -4.23 -24.75
C GLY A 49 28.93 -4.83 -23.35
N GLN A 50 27.93 -5.58 -22.84
CA GLN A 50 27.91 -6.11 -21.48
C GLN A 50 27.44 -7.55 -21.48
N LYS A 51 27.99 -8.39 -20.57
CA LYS A 51 27.48 -9.74 -20.32
C LYS A 51 26.28 -9.67 -19.37
N LEU A 52 25.19 -10.35 -19.79
CA LEU A 52 23.96 -10.45 -19.00
C LEU A 52 23.87 -11.77 -18.25
N PHE A 53 24.58 -12.81 -18.74
CA PHE A 53 24.64 -14.13 -18.12
C PHE A 53 26.07 -14.59 -17.85
N ASP A 54 26.25 -15.20 -16.69
CA ASP A 54 27.38 -16.09 -16.39
C ASP A 54 27.00 -17.51 -16.78
N ARG A 55 27.81 -18.16 -17.67
CA ARG A 55 27.52 -19.48 -18.21
C ARG A 55 28.47 -20.49 -17.61
N PHE A 56 27.93 -21.38 -16.80
CA PHE A 56 28.66 -22.50 -16.23
C PHE A 56 28.28 -23.81 -16.96
N THR A 57 29.05 -24.86 -16.75
CA THR A 57 28.85 -26.16 -17.46
C THR A 57 27.45 -26.77 -17.24
N ARG A 58 26.81 -26.47 -16.10
CA ARG A 58 25.49 -27.07 -15.73
C ARG A 58 24.45 -26.06 -15.28
N ARG A 59 24.74 -24.78 -15.25
CA ARG A 59 23.85 -23.71 -14.79
C ARG A 59 24.11 -22.40 -15.53
N VAL A 60 23.06 -21.58 -15.53
CA VAL A 60 23.10 -20.22 -16.08
C VAL A 60 22.67 -19.28 -14.95
N GLU A 61 23.40 -18.23 -14.71
CA GLU A 61 23.10 -17.22 -13.69
C GLU A 61 23.11 -15.84 -14.34
N LEU A 62 22.32 -14.91 -13.79
CA LEU A 62 22.35 -13.52 -14.21
C LEU A 62 23.56 -12.81 -13.59
N THR A 63 24.26 -11.99 -14.37
CA THR A 63 25.20 -11.00 -13.83
C THR A 63 24.43 -9.92 -13.06
N ALA A 64 25.12 -9.07 -12.28
CA ALA A 64 24.48 -7.91 -11.64
C ALA A 64 23.78 -7.01 -12.67
N THR A 65 24.45 -6.69 -13.78
CA THR A 65 23.90 -5.94 -14.92
C THR A 65 22.71 -6.70 -15.55
N GLY A 66 22.83 -8.03 -15.69
CA GLY A 66 21.77 -8.87 -16.21
C GLY A 66 20.50 -8.83 -15.35
N LEU A 67 20.64 -8.84 -14.03
CA LEU A 67 19.50 -8.75 -13.09
C LEU A 67 18.79 -7.39 -13.15
N GLU A 68 19.56 -6.29 -13.20
CA GLU A 68 18.98 -4.95 -13.35
C GLU A 68 18.25 -4.81 -14.69
N TYR A 69 18.90 -5.26 -15.76
CA TYR A 69 18.31 -5.21 -17.10
C TYR A 69 17.10 -6.10 -17.23
N TYR A 70 17.10 -7.30 -16.62
CA TYR A 70 15.94 -8.20 -16.59
C TYR A 70 14.70 -7.51 -16.00
N ARG A 71 14.84 -6.85 -14.85
CA ARG A 71 13.72 -6.13 -14.22
C ARG A 71 13.14 -5.04 -15.12
N ALA A 72 14.01 -4.29 -15.79
CA ALA A 72 13.59 -3.23 -16.71
C ALA A 72 12.89 -3.79 -17.96
N ILE A 73 13.41 -4.86 -18.54
CA ILE A 73 12.82 -5.50 -19.74
C ILE A 73 11.52 -6.20 -19.40
N GLN A 74 11.42 -6.88 -18.27
CA GLN A 74 10.18 -7.51 -17.81
C GLN A 74 9.06 -6.47 -17.69
N ALA A 75 9.33 -5.32 -17.08
CA ALA A 75 8.37 -4.23 -16.96
C ALA A 75 7.95 -3.69 -18.35
N ALA A 76 8.91 -3.41 -19.24
CA ALA A 76 8.62 -2.88 -20.57
C ALA A 76 7.81 -3.85 -21.45
N LEU A 77 8.12 -5.15 -21.41
CA LEU A 77 7.36 -6.18 -22.14
C LEU A 77 5.94 -6.31 -21.59
N GLY A 78 5.75 -6.22 -20.27
CA GLY A 78 4.44 -6.18 -19.63
C GLY A 78 3.59 -4.99 -20.08
N ASP A 79 4.19 -3.81 -20.26
CA ASP A 79 3.49 -2.62 -20.77
C ASP A 79 3.08 -2.79 -22.24
N ILE A 80 3.94 -3.38 -23.08
CA ILE A 80 3.61 -3.70 -24.46
C ILE A 80 2.44 -4.70 -24.52
N GLU A 81 2.45 -5.71 -23.66
CA GLU A 81 1.37 -6.71 -23.60
C GLU A 81 0.05 -6.08 -23.19
N LYS A 82 0.03 -5.26 -22.14
CA LYS A 82 -1.15 -4.50 -21.69
C LYS A 82 -1.70 -3.61 -22.80
N ALA A 83 -0.82 -2.83 -23.46
CA ALA A 83 -1.23 -1.96 -24.57
C ALA A 83 -1.80 -2.76 -25.76
N THR A 84 -1.23 -3.93 -26.04
CA THR A 84 -1.70 -4.83 -27.10
C THR A 84 -3.07 -5.39 -26.77
N GLN A 85 -3.28 -5.86 -25.54
CA GLN A 85 -4.57 -6.36 -25.07
C GLN A 85 -5.65 -5.28 -25.14
N GLN A 86 -5.34 -4.06 -24.70
CA GLN A 86 -6.25 -2.91 -24.79
C GLN A 86 -6.63 -2.58 -26.25
N ALA A 87 -5.66 -2.65 -27.16
CA ALA A 87 -5.90 -2.39 -28.57
C ALA A 87 -6.72 -3.50 -29.28
N MET A 88 -6.55 -4.74 -28.85
CA MET A 88 -7.28 -5.90 -29.39
C MET A 88 -8.73 -5.99 -28.91
N GLN A 89 -9.06 -5.39 -27.79
CA GLN A 89 -10.39 -5.45 -27.17
C GLN A 89 -10.90 -4.06 -26.79
N PRO A 90 -11.23 -3.20 -27.77
CA PRO A 90 -11.66 -1.82 -27.51
C PRO A 90 -12.98 -1.70 -26.73
N GLU A 91 -13.75 -2.78 -26.61
CA GLU A 91 -15.01 -2.84 -25.84
C GLU A 91 -14.83 -3.37 -24.41
N GLN A 92 -13.62 -3.82 -24.02
CA GLN A 92 -13.40 -4.22 -22.63
C GLN A 92 -13.32 -2.98 -21.71
N LYS A 93 -13.99 -3.11 -20.55
CA LYS A 93 -13.88 -2.12 -19.47
C LYS A 93 -12.40 -1.87 -19.16
N ALA A 94 -12.03 -0.61 -19.07
CA ALA A 94 -10.69 -0.26 -18.64
C ALA A 94 -10.48 -0.80 -17.22
N SER A 95 -9.45 -1.59 -16.99
CA SER A 95 -9.16 -2.15 -15.66
C SER A 95 -8.08 -1.33 -14.97
N ILE A 96 -8.30 -1.00 -13.71
CA ILE A 96 -7.31 -0.38 -12.82
C ILE A 96 -7.06 -1.28 -11.62
N THR A 97 -5.80 -1.40 -11.22
CA THR A 97 -5.40 -2.18 -10.04
C THR A 97 -5.02 -1.26 -8.90
N ILE A 98 -5.74 -1.37 -7.78
CA ILE A 98 -5.54 -0.56 -6.58
C ILE A 98 -4.92 -1.43 -5.50
N ASN A 99 -3.82 -0.96 -4.89
CA ASN A 99 -3.23 -1.58 -3.72
C ASN A 99 -3.51 -0.74 -2.47
N VAL A 100 -4.25 -1.31 -1.53
CA VAL A 100 -4.70 -0.63 -0.32
C VAL A 100 -4.35 -1.42 0.93
N MET A 101 -4.16 -0.74 2.07
CA MET A 101 -3.99 -1.42 3.35
C MET A 101 -5.26 -2.19 3.75
N PRO A 102 -5.16 -3.42 4.31
CA PRO A 102 -6.29 -4.32 4.52
C PRO A 102 -7.47 -3.68 5.25
N THR A 103 -7.23 -3.05 6.39
CA THR A 103 -8.31 -2.47 7.19
C THR A 103 -8.94 -1.28 6.48
N LEU A 104 -8.15 -0.36 5.93
CA LEU A 104 -8.66 0.80 5.20
C LEU A 104 -9.46 0.38 3.97
N GLY A 105 -8.97 -0.61 3.24
CA GLY A 105 -9.69 -1.19 2.09
C GLY A 105 -11.07 -1.71 2.46
N ALA A 106 -11.16 -2.46 3.56
CA ALA A 106 -12.41 -3.08 3.99
C ALA A 106 -13.39 -2.08 4.63
N THR A 107 -12.90 -1.13 5.44
CA THR A 107 -13.78 -0.27 6.25
C THR A 107 -14.13 1.05 5.58
N TRP A 108 -13.23 1.59 4.75
CA TRP A 108 -13.38 2.91 4.15
C TRP A 108 -13.57 2.89 2.63
N LEU A 109 -12.70 2.16 1.90
CA LEU A 109 -12.73 2.19 0.44
C LEU A 109 -13.86 1.33 -0.15
N MET A 110 -14.02 0.09 0.34
CA MET A 110 -14.99 -0.86 -0.23
C MET A 110 -16.45 -0.33 -0.20
N PRO A 111 -16.94 0.30 0.88
CA PRO A 111 -18.30 0.88 0.88
C PRO A 111 -18.51 1.94 -0.21
N LYS A 112 -17.46 2.68 -0.57
CA LYS A 112 -17.50 3.76 -1.57
C LYS A 112 -17.41 3.24 -3.01
N LEU A 113 -16.74 2.10 -3.24
CA LEU A 113 -16.57 1.55 -4.59
C LEU A 113 -17.89 1.20 -5.29
N ALA A 114 -18.97 0.97 -4.54
CA ALA A 114 -20.29 0.77 -5.13
C ALA A 114 -20.72 1.99 -5.94
N SER A 115 -20.65 3.20 -5.37
CA SER A 115 -21.01 4.46 -6.07
C SER A 115 -20.07 4.76 -7.23
N PHE A 116 -18.77 4.42 -7.11
CA PHE A 116 -17.85 4.54 -8.23
C PHE A 116 -18.25 3.66 -9.40
N SER A 117 -18.57 2.40 -9.16
CA SER A 117 -18.96 1.43 -10.19
C SER A 117 -20.27 1.81 -10.88
N GLU A 118 -21.21 2.43 -10.15
CA GLU A 118 -22.45 2.98 -10.72
C GLU A 118 -22.19 4.18 -11.61
N THR A 119 -21.31 5.09 -11.17
CA THR A 119 -20.99 6.33 -11.90
C THR A 119 -20.08 6.07 -13.11
N TYR A 120 -19.17 5.11 -13.02
CA TYR A 120 -18.16 4.77 -14.05
C TYR A 120 -18.21 3.29 -14.44
N PRO A 121 -19.32 2.79 -15.01
CA PRO A 121 -19.51 1.35 -15.28
C PRO A 121 -18.53 0.77 -16.33
N HIS A 122 -17.83 1.64 -17.04
CA HIS A 122 -16.80 1.27 -18.01
C HIS A 122 -15.39 1.09 -17.40
N ILE A 123 -15.23 1.36 -16.09
CA ILE A 123 -13.96 1.16 -15.38
C ILE A 123 -14.14 -0.01 -14.40
N ASP A 124 -13.33 -1.06 -14.60
CA ASP A 124 -13.25 -2.19 -13.67
C ASP A 124 -12.15 -1.94 -12.63
N VAL A 125 -12.49 -2.10 -11.34
CA VAL A 125 -11.57 -1.85 -10.23
C VAL A 125 -11.15 -3.17 -9.60
N ARG A 126 -9.89 -3.55 -9.81
CA ARG A 126 -9.27 -4.67 -9.14
C ARG A 126 -8.57 -4.20 -7.88
N MET A 127 -9.02 -4.68 -6.72
CA MET A 127 -8.41 -4.32 -5.44
C MET A 127 -7.53 -5.46 -4.93
N ILE A 128 -6.27 -5.14 -4.61
CA ILE A 128 -5.34 -6.01 -3.90
C ILE A 128 -4.98 -5.37 -2.56
N SER A 129 -4.62 -6.19 -1.58
CA SER A 129 -4.44 -5.72 -0.22
C SER A 129 -3.08 -6.13 0.34
N SER A 130 -2.30 -5.14 0.80
CA SER A 130 -0.98 -5.36 1.39
C SER A 130 -0.58 -4.19 2.31
N ILE A 131 0.26 -4.48 3.31
CA ILE A 131 0.94 -3.46 4.13
C ILE A 131 2.39 -3.24 3.72
N SER A 132 2.91 -4.06 2.81
CA SER A 132 4.29 -3.94 2.31
C SER A 132 4.46 -2.67 1.47
N PRO A 133 5.66 -2.10 1.41
CA PRO A 133 5.97 -1.01 0.49
C PRO A 133 5.61 -1.40 -0.95
N VAL A 134 4.97 -0.47 -1.68
CA VAL A 134 4.52 -0.74 -3.05
C VAL A 134 5.69 -0.66 -4.02
N ASN A 135 5.77 -1.63 -4.92
CA ASN A 135 6.69 -1.59 -6.05
C ASN A 135 5.92 -1.25 -7.33
N PHE A 136 5.93 0.01 -7.73
CA PHE A 136 5.31 0.45 -8.99
C PHE A 136 6.07 0.03 -10.25
N GLN A 137 7.35 -0.38 -10.10
CA GLN A 137 8.16 -0.82 -11.26
C GLN A 137 7.72 -2.19 -11.81
N ALA A 138 7.01 -2.99 -11.00
CA ALA A 138 6.47 -4.27 -11.46
C ALA A 138 5.20 -4.11 -12.34
N ASN A 139 4.70 -2.89 -12.56
CA ASN A 139 3.50 -2.56 -13.33
C ASN A 139 2.22 -3.35 -12.96
N GLU A 140 2.18 -3.90 -11.75
CA GLU A 140 1.03 -4.66 -11.23
C GLU A 140 0.02 -3.76 -10.51
N VAL A 141 0.42 -2.52 -10.18
CA VAL A 141 -0.37 -1.55 -9.41
C VAL A 141 -0.42 -0.22 -10.14
N ASP A 142 -1.63 0.29 -10.35
CA ASP A 142 -1.85 1.61 -10.95
C ASP A 142 -1.97 2.70 -9.89
N VAL A 143 -2.64 2.38 -8.77
CA VAL A 143 -2.89 3.29 -7.65
C VAL A 143 -2.60 2.57 -6.34
N ALA A 144 -1.97 3.25 -5.39
CA ALA A 144 -1.84 2.72 -4.04
C ALA A 144 -2.32 3.73 -2.99
N ILE A 145 -2.90 3.22 -1.89
CA ILE A 145 -3.22 4.03 -0.72
C ILE A 145 -2.35 3.56 0.43
N ARG A 146 -1.54 4.47 0.95
CA ARG A 146 -0.58 4.19 2.03
C ARG A 146 -0.64 5.25 3.10
N CYS A 147 -0.30 4.85 4.32
CA CYS A 147 -0.11 5.74 5.44
C CYS A 147 1.36 5.80 5.82
N GLY A 148 1.90 7.00 5.88
CA GLY A 148 3.31 7.23 6.17
C GLY A 148 3.69 8.69 6.12
N ARG A 149 5.00 8.95 6.07
CA ARG A 149 5.58 10.30 5.89
C ARG A 149 6.21 10.42 4.52
N LEU A 150 6.08 11.59 3.92
CA LEU A 150 6.80 11.87 2.69
C LEU A 150 8.31 12.02 2.94
N PRO A 151 9.16 11.63 1.99
CA PRO A 151 10.61 11.86 2.07
C PRO A 151 10.93 13.32 2.35
N GLY A 152 11.88 13.55 3.27
CA GLY A 152 12.32 14.91 3.61
C GLY A 152 11.35 15.70 4.52
N SER A 153 10.15 15.21 4.80
CA SER A 153 9.24 15.88 5.74
C SER A 153 9.82 15.88 7.15
N PRO A 154 9.84 17.02 7.85
CA PRO A 154 10.31 17.07 9.23
C PRO A 154 9.40 16.26 10.16
N ARG A 155 9.98 15.66 11.20
CA ARG A 155 9.18 15.08 12.29
C ARG A 155 8.46 16.18 13.06
N GLN A 156 7.24 15.89 13.47
CA GLN A 156 6.42 16.83 14.25
C GLN A 156 6.47 16.43 15.72
N PRO A 157 7.10 17.24 16.59
CA PRO A 157 7.16 16.96 18.02
C PRO A 157 5.76 16.84 18.63
N GLY A 158 5.58 15.88 19.54
CA GLY A 158 4.30 15.63 20.21
C GLY A 158 3.29 14.83 19.39
N ARG A 159 3.61 14.43 18.17
CA ARG A 159 2.78 13.56 17.35
C ARG A 159 3.31 12.12 17.33
N PRO A 160 2.42 11.11 17.37
CA PRO A 160 2.82 9.71 17.23
C PRO A 160 3.54 9.45 15.92
N ARG A 161 4.69 8.78 16.01
CA ARG A 161 5.57 8.52 14.85
C ARG A 161 5.04 7.42 13.95
N ILE A 162 5.25 7.60 12.65
CA ILE A 162 5.08 6.57 11.64
C ILE A 162 6.43 6.28 11.00
N ASP A 163 6.90 5.04 11.12
CA ASP A 163 8.15 4.56 10.50
C ASP A 163 7.87 3.51 9.40
N ALA A 164 6.75 3.64 8.70
CA ALA A 164 6.38 2.76 7.60
C ALA A 164 6.84 3.34 6.25
N ASP A 165 7.55 2.52 5.49
CA ASP A 165 7.86 2.82 4.09
C ASP A 165 6.62 2.60 3.23
N MET A 166 6.24 3.60 2.44
CA MET A 166 5.06 3.54 1.56
C MET A 166 5.36 2.87 0.23
N VAL A 167 6.57 3.07 -0.29
CA VAL A 167 7.04 2.53 -1.58
C VAL A 167 8.47 2.03 -1.45
N THR A 168 8.85 1.11 -2.31
CA THR A 168 10.23 0.58 -2.38
C THR A 168 11.21 1.59 -2.98
N ASN A 169 10.72 2.49 -3.85
CA ASN A 169 11.49 3.54 -4.49
C ASN A 169 10.57 4.71 -4.84
N TRP A 170 10.97 5.92 -4.46
CA TRP A 170 10.21 7.16 -4.72
C TRP A 170 10.42 7.76 -6.10
N LYS A 171 11.39 7.26 -6.87
CA LYS A 171 11.67 7.80 -8.21
C LYS A 171 10.47 7.58 -9.15
N GLY A 172 9.94 8.67 -9.70
CA GLY A 172 8.80 8.64 -10.63
C GLY A 172 7.46 8.34 -9.95
N ILE A 173 7.34 8.63 -8.64
CA ILE A 173 6.10 8.46 -7.88
C ILE A 173 5.54 9.80 -7.46
N ASN A 174 4.28 10.03 -7.77
CA ASN A 174 3.47 11.12 -7.26
C ASN A 174 2.73 10.69 -5.99
N ALA A 175 2.66 11.59 -5.00
CA ALA A 175 1.94 11.36 -3.76
C ALA A 175 1.02 12.54 -3.46
N GLU A 176 -0.28 12.29 -3.46
CA GLU A 176 -1.29 13.27 -3.12
C GLU A 176 -1.84 12.99 -1.71
N TYR A 177 -1.97 14.02 -0.90
CA TYR A 177 -2.58 13.92 0.42
C TYR A 177 -4.04 13.45 0.27
N LEU A 178 -4.42 12.43 1.04
CA LEU A 178 -5.75 11.84 0.99
C LEU A 178 -6.54 12.15 2.28
N LEU A 179 -6.03 11.72 3.44
CA LEU A 179 -6.71 11.81 4.73
C LEU A 179 -5.70 11.98 5.87
N PRO A 180 -6.08 12.61 6.98
CA PRO A 180 -5.26 12.65 8.19
C PRO A 180 -5.21 11.26 8.85
N ASP A 181 -4.10 10.96 9.53
CA ASP A 181 -3.98 9.79 10.38
C ASP A 181 -4.16 10.19 11.85
N ILE A 182 -5.41 10.18 12.31
CA ILE A 182 -5.81 10.60 13.66
C ILE A 182 -5.99 9.38 14.53
N LEU A 183 -5.19 9.25 15.58
CA LEU A 183 -5.23 8.12 16.52
C LEU A 183 -6.14 8.40 17.70
N VAL A 184 -7.07 7.48 17.96
CA VAL A 184 -8.00 7.55 19.07
C VAL A 184 -7.99 6.24 19.88
N PRO A 185 -8.03 6.29 21.22
CA PRO A 185 -8.22 5.12 22.04
C PRO A 185 -9.65 4.61 21.93
N VAL A 186 -9.83 3.30 21.85
CA VAL A 186 -11.14 2.66 21.82
C VAL A 186 -11.20 1.45 22.74
N VAL A 187 -12.36 1.24 23.34
CA VAL A 187 -12.62 0.13 24.25
C VAL A 187 -14.06 -0.36 24.07
N SER A 188 -14.31 -1.64 24.34
CA SER A 188 -15.68 -2.16 24.38
C SER A 188 -16.42 -1.53 25.56
N ARG A 189 -17.66 -1.10 25.33
CA ARG A 189 -18.58 -0.59 26.37
C ARG A 189 -18.71 -1.59 27.53
N LYS A 190 -18.78 -2.87 27.21
CA LYS A 190 -18.84 -3.97 28.17
C LYS A 190 -17.58 -4.00 29.07
N LEU A 191 -16.38 -3.91 28.48
CA LEU A 191 -15.13 -3.91 29.25
C LEU A 191 -15.05 -2.67 30.15
N LEU A 192 -15.43 -1.51 29.63
CA LEU A 192 -15.43 -0.25 30.39
C LEU A 192 -16.40 -0.31 31.58
N SER A 193 -17.61 -0.85 31.41
CA SER A 193 -18.60 -0.96 32.48
C SER A 193 -18.19 -1.93 33.60
N GLN A 194 -17.31 -2.86 33.35
CA GLN A 194 -16.80 -3.85 34.30
C GLN A 194 -15.45 -3.48 34.90
N GLY A 195 -14.78 -2.48 34.34
CA GLY A 195 -13.41 -2.08 34.69
C GLY A 195 -13.36 -0.79 35.51
N ALA A 196 -12.14 -0.27 35.69
CA ALA A 196 -11.92 1.01 36.35
C ALA A 196 -12.37 2.16 35.43
N ALA A 197 -12.84 3.27 36.03
CA ALA A 197 -13.13 4.48 35.27
C ALA A 197 -11.89 4.99 34.55
N ILE A 198 -12.09 5.54 33.34
CA ILE A 198 -11.05 6.17 32.52
C ILE A 198 -11.39 7.66 32.39
N ASP A 199 -10.80 8.47 33.28
CA ASP A 199 -10.97 9.92 33.34
C ASP A 199 -9.76 10.65 32.76
N SER A 200 -8.64 9.93 32.57
CA SER A 200 -7.39 10.47 32.06
C SER A 200 -6.60 9.44 31.26
N ALA A 201 -5.63 9.89 30.46
CA ALA A 201 -4.75 9.01 29.72
C ALA A 201 -3.96 8.03 30.62
N ARG A 202 -3.70 8.38 31.87
CA ARG A 202 -3.05 7.50 32.85
C ARG A 202 -3.92 6.31 33.22
N ASP A 203 -5.23 6.46 33.23
CA ASP A 203 -6.15 5.38 33.58
C ASP A 203 -6.20 4.27 32.53
N LEU A 204 -5.83 4.57 31.28
CA LEU A 204 -5.67 3.57 30.22
C LEU A 204 -4.66 2.49 30.61
N LEU A 205 -3.65 2.82 31.43
CA LEU A 205 -2.63 1.87 31.92
C LEU A 205 -3.18 0.85 32.93
N LYS A 206 -4.39 1.01 33.42
CA LYS A 206 -5.11 0.01 34.24
C LYS A 206 -5.68 -1.12 33.39
N TYR A 207 -5.69 -0.94 32.09
CA TYR A 207 -6.18 -1.92 31.10
C TYR A 207 -5.02 -2.49 30.30
N ARG A 208 -5.24 -3.65 29.71
CA ARG A 208 -4.31 -4.19 28.71
C ARG A 208 -4.34 -3.31 27.47
N LEU A 209 -3.18 -2.86 27.02
CA LEU A 209 -3.05 -2.08 25.79
C LEU A 209 -2.89 -3.01 24.59
N ILE A 210 -3.71 -2.76 23.56
CA ILE A 210 -3.65 -3.49 22.30
C ILE A 210 -2.79 -2.69 21.33
N HIS A 211 -1.64 -3.24 20.97
CA HIS A 211 -0.69 -2.65 20.03
C HIS A 211 -0.88 -3.19 18.62
N ASN A 212 -0.45 -2.42 17.64
CA ASN A 212 -0.27 -2.86 16.26
C ASN A 212 1.23 -2.87 15.93
N THR A 213 1.74 -4.02 15.43
CA THR A 213 3.17 -4.18 15.15
C THR A 213 3.69 -3.25 14.07
N SER A 214 2.84 -2.84 13.11
CA SER A 214 3.19 -1.84 12.10
C SER A 214 3.24 -0.40 12.65
N ARG A 215 2.84 -0.20 13.92
CA ARG A 215 2.75 1.12 14.59
C ARG A 215 3.31 1.04 16.02
N GLN A 216 4.51 0.51 16.15
CA GLN A 216 5.15 0.24 17.45
C GLN A 216 5.27 1.49 18.35
N TYR A 217 5.36 2.67 17.77
CA TYR A 217 5.46 3.95 18.51
C TYR A 217 4.10 4.60 18.81
N ALA A 218 2.99 4.06 18.28
CA ALA A 218 1.68 4.71 18.44
C ALA A 218 1.31 4.92 19.91
N TRP A 219 1.26 3.87 20.74
CA TRP A 219 0.96 3.99 22.17
C TRP A 219 2.01 4.78 22.95
N PRO A 220 3.33 4.52 22.84
CA PRO A 220 4.35 5.29 23.54
C PRO A 220 4.26 6.79 23.28
N ASP A 221 4.12 7.17 22.02
CA ASP A 221 4.11 8.59 21.65
C ASP A 221 2.77 9.27 21.97
N TRP A 222 1.65 8.55 21.76
CA TRP A 222 0.32 9.06 22.11
C TRP A 222 0.20 9.34 23.63
N LEU A 223 0.66 8.42 24.47
CA LEU A 223 0.70 8.60 25.93
C LEU A 223 1.67 9.72 26.33
N ALA A 224 2.84 9.78 25.69
CA ALA A 224 3.82 10.84 25.95
C ALA A 224 3.27 12.24 25.65
N ALA A 225 2.48 12.38 24.58
CA ALA A 225 1.79 13.62 24.23
C ALA A 225 0.77 14.05 25.31
N GLN A 226 0.30 13.11 26.15
CA GLN A 226 -0.57 13.34 27.30
C GLN A 226 0.22 13.43 28.63
N GLY A 227 1.55 13.54 28.59
CA GLY A 227 2.39 13.56 29.79
C GLY A 227 2.46 12.23 30.55
N VAL A 228 2.05 11.13 29.90
CA VAL A 228 2.04 9.79 30.51
C VAL A 228 3.14 8.94 29.90
N ARG A 229 3.91 8.25 30.74
CA ARG A 229 4.98 7.37 30.30
C ARG A 229 4.53 5.91 30.34
N LEU A 230 4.66 5.21 29.20
CA LEU A 230 4.46 3.76 29.14
C LEU A 230 5.59 3.06 29.92
N THR A 231 5.23 2.07 30.74
CA THR A 231 6.18 1.31 31.55
C THR A 231 6.18 -0.17 31.17
N SER A 232 7.27 -0.88 31.47
CA SER A 232 7.39 -2.33 31.22
C SER A 232 6.40 -3.18 32.04
N ARG A 233 5.73 -2.59 33.03
CA ARG A 233 4.70 -3.26 33.86
C ARG A 233 3.30 -3.19 33.23
N THR A 234 3.11 -2.38 32.18
CA THR A 234 1.81 -2.25 31.52
C THR A 234 1.54 -3.51 30.72
N GLU A 235 0.43 -4.16 31.01
CA GLU A 235 0.01 -5.33 30.22
C GLU A 235 -0.26 -4.93 28.77
N SER A 236 0.26 -5.71 27.83
CA SER A 236 0.09 -5.43 26.40
C SER A 236 -0.10 -6.71 25.60
N ILE A 237 -0.74 -6.56 24.45
CA ILE A 237 -0.88 -7.59 23.42
C ILE A 237 -0.64 -6.95 22.06
N ASN A 238 0.01 -7.69 21.15
CA ASN A 238 0.39 -7.18 19.84
C ASN A 238 -0.33 -7.93 18.72
N TYR A 239 -0.83 -7.18 17.73
CA TYR A 239 -1.43 -7.74 16.53
C TYR A 239 -0.78 -7.15 15.27
N GLY A 240 -0.77 -7.93 14.18
CA GLY A 240 -0.14 -7.52 12.91
C GLY A 240 -0.94 -6.45 12.15
N HIS A 241 -2.25 -6.40 12.34
CA HIS A 241 -3.14 -5.53 11.57
C HIS A 241 -4.19 -4.83 12.44
N PHE A 242 -4.63 -3.66 12.02
CA PHE A 242 -5.65 -2.88 12.74
C PHE A 242 -6.98 -3.61 12.88
N PHE A 243 -7.43 -4.39 11.89
CA PHE A 243 -8.67 -5.16 12.01
C PHE A 243 -8.59 -6.21 13.13
N MET A 244 -7.41 -6.78 13.39
CA MET A 244 -7.20 -7.71 14.52
C MET A 244 -7.25 -6.97 15.86
N ALA A 245 -6.61 -5.79 15.94
CA ALA A 245 -6.65 -4.95 17.13
C ALA A 245 -8.08 -4.46 17.43
N LEU A 246 -8.82 -4.08 16.39
CA LEU A 246 -10.23 -3.71 16.46
C LEU A 246 -11.08 -4.86 17.02
N ARG A 247 -10.94 -6.06 16.45
CA ARG A 247 -11.65 -7.26 16.91
C ARG A 247 -11.29 -7.63 18.34
N ALA A 248 -10.04 -7.45 18.75
CA ALA A 248 -9.61 -7.69 20.13
C ALA A 248 -10.28 -6.70 21.10
N ALA A 249 -10.39 -5.41 20.73
CA ALA A 249 -11.10 -4.41 21.53
C ALA A 249 -12.58 -4.75 21.67
N ILE A 250 -13.28 -5.09 20.59
CA ILE A 250 -14.69 -5.55 20.60
C ILE A 250 -14.87 -6.76 21.55
N ASN A 251 -13.93 -7.70 21.53
CA ASN A 251 -13.95 -8.89 22.37
C ASN A 251 -13.41 -8.67 23.79
N CYS A 252 -13.43 -7.45 24.30
CA CYS A 252 -13.02 -7.09 25.67
C CYS A 252 -11.58 -7.50 26.03
N LYS A 253 -10.64 -7.54 25.07
CA LYS A 253 -9.26 -7.93 25.32
C LYS A 253 -8.39 -6.78 25.83
N GLY A 254 -8.89 -5.54 25.78
CA GLY A 254 -8.17 -4.35 26.22
C GLY A 254 -8.61 -3.09 25.50
N VAL A 255 -7.81 -2.05 25.60
CA VAL A 255 -7.96 -0.77 24.90
C VAL A 255 -7.05 -0.76 23.69
N ALA A 256 -7.60 -0.48 22.50
CA ALA A 256 -6.82 -0.32 21.27
C ALA A 256 -6.63 1.15 20.92
N LEU A 257 -5.50 1.48 20.29
CA LEU A 257 -5.26 2.78 19.68
C LEU A 257 -5.37 2.61 18.17
N LEU A 258 -6.40 3.21 17.57
CA LEU A 258 -6.76 3.01 16.17
C LEU A 258 -6.87 4.35 15.44
N PRO A 259 -6.57 4.39 14.12
CA PRO A 259 -6.95 5.51 13.28
C PRO A 259 -8.48 5.69 13.26
N ALA A 260 -8.95 6.93 13.49
CA ALA A 260 -10.36 7.27 13.55
C ALA A 260 -11.12 6.84 12.29
N ILE A 261 -10.54 7.08 11.13
CA ILE A 261 -11.11 6.72 9.82
C ILE A 261 -11.45 5.22 9.68
N LEU A 262 -10.79 4.34 10.42
CA LEU A 262 -11.04 2.89 10.35
C LEU A 262 -12.28 2.45 11.16
N ILE A 263 -12.86 3.35 11.95
CA ILE A 263 -13.87 3.02 12.94
C ILE A 263 -15.10 3.95 12.89
N GLU A 264 -15.03 5.10 12.19
CA GLU A 264 -16.10 6.12 12.18
C GLU A 264 -17.47 5.58 11.79
N HIS A 265 -17.53 4.72 10.78
CA HIS A 265 -18.78 4.18 10.26
C HIS A 265 -19.31 2.94 11.03
N ALA A 266 -18.60 2.47 12.05
CA ALA A 266 -18.90 1.20 12.69
C ALA A 266 -19.01 1.28 14.22
N PHE A 267 -18.85 2.47 14.80
CA PHE A 267 -18.74 2.67 16.24
C PHE A 267 -19.95 2.12 17.00
N GLU A 268 -21.15 2.53 16.62
CA GLU A 268 -22.39 2.12 17.29
C GLU A 268 -22.68 0.63 17.10
N ALA A 269 -22.46 0.11 15.88
CA ALA A 269 -22.69 -1.29 15.55
C ALA A 269 -21.71 -2.25 16.24
N MET A 270 -20.56 -1.76 16.71
CA MET A 270 -19.49 -2.59 17.28
C MET A 270 -19.41 -2.57 18.81
N ASP A 271 -20.33 -1.91 19.51
CA ASP A 271 -20.29 -1.76 20.98
C ASP A 271 -18.97 -1.16 21.52
N LEU A 272 -18.37 -0.27 20.73
CA LEU A 272 -17.14 0.43 21.09
C LEU A 272 -17.44 1.85 21.57
N VAL A 273 -16.56 2.36 22.43
CA VAL A 273 -16.59 3.75 22.89
C VAL A 273 -15.19 4.35 22.86
N ARG A 274 -15.11 5.65 22.65
CA ARG A 274 -13.91 6.46 22.91
C ARG A 274 -13.92 6.81 24.38
N PRO A 275 -13.06 6.22 25.23
CA PRO A 275 -13.11 6.47 26.65
C PRO A 275 -12.62 7.89 27.02
N LEU A 276 -11.92 8.55 26.11
CA LEU A 276 -11.40 9.91 26.27
C LEU A 276 -11.69 10.74 25.01
N PRO A 277 -12.02 12.03 25.13
CA PRO A 277 -12.25 12.91 23.99
C PRO A 277 -10.93 13.42 23.38
N VAL A 278 -9.89 12.58 23.38
CA VAL A 278 -8.55 12.94 22.90
C VAL A 278 -8.28 12.19 21.59
N ALA A 279 -8.03 12.98 20.55
CA ALA A 279 -7.60 12.51 19.25
C ALA A 279 -6.28 13.20 18.90
N ILE A 280 -5.27 12.42 18.51
CA ILE A 280 -3.95 12.96 18.18
C ILE A 280 -3.59 12.55 16.77
N GLU A 281 -3.35 13.54 15.93
CA GLU A 281 -2.84 13.32 14.59
C GLU A 281 -1.40 12.81 14.65
N SER A 282 -1.07 11.79 13.87
CA SER A 282 0.29 11.27 13.77
C SER A 282 1.21 12.21 12.96
N ASP A 283 2.51 11.93 12.92
CA ASP A 283 3.49 12.70 12.13
C ASP A 283 3.47 12.36 10.63
N GLY A 284 2.48 11.61 10.17
CA GLY A 284 2.23 11.25 8.79
C GLY A 284 0.75 11.36 8.42
N ALA A 285 0.41 10.90 7.23
CA ALA A 285 -0.96 10.93 6.70
C ALA A 285 -1.21 9.76 5.75
N TYR A 286 -2.44 9.59 5.32
CA TYR A 286 -2.78 8.73 4.20
C TYR A 286 -2.53 9.48 2.90
N TYR A 287 -1.87 8.81 1.96
CA TYR A 287 -1.53 9.34 0.64
C TYR A 287 -2.06 8.42 -0.45
N LEU A 288 -2.54 9.06 -1.50
CA LEU A 288 -2.81 8.44 -2.78
C LEU A 288 -1.54 8.47 -3.61
N LEU A 289 -1.03 7.31 -3.98
CA LEU A 289 0.24 7.15 -4.67
C LEU A 289 -0.01 6.64 -6.09
N THR A 290 0.64 7.26 -7.07
CA THR A 290 0.60 6.88 -8.48
C THR A 290 1.97 7.05 -9.11
N ARG A 291 2.18 6.50 -10.31
CA ARG A 291 3.33 6.90 -11.13
C ARG A 291 3.12 8.33 -11.65
N GLU A 292 4.21 9.06 -11.89
CA GLU A 292 4.16 10.41 -12.46
C GLU A 292 3.46 10.46 -13.83
N ASP A 293 3.57 9.39 -14.64
CA ASP A 293 2.92 9.26 -15.94
C ASP A 293 1.46 8.78 -15.88
N ALA A 294 0.94 8.50 -14.69
CA ALA A 294 -0.42 7.98 -14.49
C ALA A 294 -1.52 8.93 -15.02
N HIS A 295 -1.22 10.23 -15.13
CA HIS A 295 -2.14 11.21 -15.72
C HIS A 295 -2.46 10.92 -17.21
N THR A 296 -1.63 10.16 -17.91
CA THR A 296 -1.90 9.72 -19.29
C THR A 296 -2.97 8.63 -19.36
N ASN A 297 -3.18 7.87 -18.27
CA ASN A 297 -4.24 6.89 -18.16
C ASN A 297 -5.52 7.55 -17.63
N ARG A 298 -6.49 7.76 -18.53
CA ARG A 298 -7.76 8.44 -18.22
C ARG A 298 -8.53 7.76 -17.09
N SER A 299 -8.53 6.43 -17.00
CA SER A 299 -9.26 5.69 -15.97
C SER A 299 -8.62 5.84 -14.60
N VAL A 300 -7.28 5.81 -14.52
CA VAL A 300 -6.55 6.09 -13.29
C VAL A 300 -6.82 7.52 -12.80
N HIS A 301 -6.73 8.49 -13.72
CA HIS A 301 -7.03 9.89 -13.38
C HIS A 301 -8.47 10.09 -12.90
N THR A 302 -9.46 9.45 -13.56
CA THR A 302 -10.87 9.50 -13.14
C THR A 302 -11.05 8.93 -11.73
N PHE A 303 -10.43 7.77 -11.45
CA PHE A 303 -10.50 7.15 -10.14
C PHE A 303 -9.84 8.01 -9.05
N CYS A 304 -8.65 8.54 -9.30
CA CYS A 304 -7.95 9.39 -8.34
C CYS A 304 -8.75 10.64 -7.99
N ASN A 305 -9.31 11.34 -8.99
CA ASN A 305 -10.13 12.52 -8.76
C ASN A 305 -11.40 12.21 -7.97
N TRP A 306 -12.07 11.11 -8.30
CA TRP A 306 -13.23 10.66 -7.54
C TRP A 306 -12.85 10.36 -6.08
N LEU A 307 -11.78 9.63 -5.84
CA LEU A 307 -11.36 9.24 -4.50
C LEU A 307 -10.95 10.45 -3.65
N LEU A 308 -10.24 11.41 -4.24
CA LEU A 308 -9.90 12.68 -3.59
C LEU A 308 -11.15 13.52 -3.25
N SER A 309 -12.18 13.46 -4.10
CA SER A 309 -13.46 14.11 -3.83
C SER A 309 -14.17 13.46 -2.65
N GLU A 310 -14.22 12.11 -2.60
CA GLU A 310 -14.78 11.35 -1.49
C GLU A 310 -14.09 11.67 -0.16
N ALA A 311 -12.75 11.73 -0.19
CA ALA A 311 -11.95 12.04 1.00
C ALA A 311 -12.20 13.47 1.52
N ARG A 312 -12.38 14.45 0.63
CA ARG A 312 -12.70 15.84 1.02
C ARG A 312 -14.07 15.97 1.68
N ASN A 313 -15.04 15.19 1.23
CA ASN A 313 -16.39 15.20 1.79
C ASN A 313 -16.43 14.66 3.23
N GLU A 314 -15.45 13.81 3.64
CA GLU A 314 -15.32 13.31 5.01
C GLU A 314 -14.41 14.17 5.90
N GLY A 315 -13.47 14.90 5.32
CA GLY A 315 -12.48 15.72 6.06
C GLY A 315 -12.91 17.18 6.30
N GLY A 316 -14.15 17.53 6.05
CA GLY A 316 -14.67 18.88 6.33
C GLY A 316 -14.68 19.19 7.83
N PRO A 317 -14.47 20.47 8.25
CA PRO A 317 -14.35 20.86 9.66
C PRO A 317 -15.63 20.66 10.50
N GLU A 318 -16.74 20.21 9.94
CA GLU A 318 -18.03 20.05 10.64
C GLU A 318 -18.21 18.70 11.36
N SER A 319 -17.31 17.72 11.21
CA SER A 319 -17.47 16.41 11.85
C SER A 319 -16.87 16.31 13.26
N VAL A 320 -16.27 17.38 13.80
CA VAL A 320 -15.60 17.36 15.14
C VAL A 320 -16.40 18.08 16.23
N GLU A 321 -17.45 18.85 15.88
CA GLU A 321 -18.23 19.68 16.86
C GLU A 321 -19.62 19.12 17.22
N GLY A 322 -19.97 17.92 16.86
CA GLY A 322 -21.29 17.34 17.14
C GLY A 322 -21.29 16.31 18.27
N GLU A 323 -21.58 16.74 19.48
CA GLU A 323 -22.29 16.09 20.59
C GLU A 323 -21.61 16.25 21.94
N ALA A 324 -21.59 17.50 22.40
CA ALA A 324 -21.71 17.78 23.82
C ALA A 324 -23.16 18.24 24.08
N GLN A 325 -24.05 17.32 24.43
CA GLN A 325 -25.35 17.63 25.06
C GLN A 325 -25.57 16.75 26.28
N PRO A 326 -26.34 17.28 27.24
CA PRO A 326 -26.07 17.27 28.69
C PRO A 326 -26.47 15.97 29.37
#